data_be2bc72a26322ea66b82c62f68c4d876
#
_entry.id   be2bc72a26322ea66b82c62f68c4d876
#
_cell.length_a   1.000
_cell.length_b   1.000
_cell.length_c   1.000
_cell.angle_alpha   90.00
_cell.angle_beta   90.00
_cell.angle_gamma   90.00
#
_symmetry.space_group_name_H-M   'P 1'
#
loop_
_entity.id
_entity.type
_entity.pdbx_description
1 polymer ?
#
loop_
_entity_poly.entity_id
_entity_poly.type
_entity_poly.pdbx_seq_one_letter_code
_entity_poly.pdbx_strand_id
1 'polypeptide(L)'
;MLDLKNISKTFNPGTVNEKVALENVNLHLDDGDFATIVGSNGAGKSTLFNAIAGEFIADTGTITLDGRDITFLPDFKRSKAIGRMFQDPLRGTAPHMTIEENLALAFLRASGHTSAFSRISKKDRELFAEKLSALGLGLEDRMKQPVGLLSGGQRQALTLLMATLVTPKLLLLDEHTAALDPGTADKVLELTKKIVAENHLTCLMITHNMHDALTLGNRTLMMDHGHIVLDISGEER
;
A
#
# COMPACT_ATOMS: atom_id res chain seq x y z
N MET A 1 -12.11 1.17 -8.34
CA MET A 1 -12.99 2.15 -7.65
C MET A 1 -13.09 1.81 -6.17
N LEU A 2 -12.82 2.76 -5.27
CA LEU A 2 -12.95 2.65 -3.81
C LEU A 2 -14.01 3.62 -3.30
N ASP A 3 -14.95 3.18 -2.47
CA ASP A 3 -15.92 4.03 -1.78
C ASP A 3 -15.87 3.82 -0.27
N LEU A 4 -15.70 4.90 0.46
CA LEU A 4 -15.85 4.99 1.91
C LEU A 4 -17.07 5.86 2.22
N LYS A 5 -18.00 5.36 3.02
CA LYS A 5 -19.20 6.12 3.41
C LYS A 5 -19.36 6.11 4.92
N ASN A 6 -19.28 7.32 5.52
CA ASN A 6 -19.51 7.58 6.94
C ASN A 6 -18.62 6.72 7.87
N ILE A 7 -17.36 6.54 7.51
CA ILE A 7 -16.41 5.73 8.29
C ILE A 7 -16.04 6.46 9.57
N SER A 8 -16.31 5.82 10.71
CA SER A 8 -15.88 6.32 12.02
C SER A 8 -15.17 5.23 12.81
N LYS A 9 -14.19 5.65 13.64
CA LYS A 9 -13.44 4.77 14.54
C LYS A 9 -13.01 5.49 15.79
N THR A 10 -13.43 4.95 16.95
CA THR A 10 -13.00 5.35 18.27
C THR A 10 -12.22 4.24 18.93
N PHE A 11 -11.01 4.51 19.39
CA PHE A 11 -10.22 3.58 20.19
C PHE A 11 -10.47 3.80 21.68
N ASN A 12 -10.54 2.72 22.46
CA ASN A 12 -10.73 2.70 23.92
C ASN A 12 -11.94 3.52 24.40
N PRO A 13 -13.14 3.35 23.81
CA PRO A 13 -14.31 4.15 24.15
C PRO A 13 -14.65 4.00 25.64
N GLY A 14 -15.03 5.12 26.28
CA GLY A 14 -15.41 5.18 27.70
C GLY A 14 -14.23 5.10 28.68
N THR A 15 -12.99 5.18 28.21
CA THR A 15 -11.80 5.19 29.07
C THR A 15 -11.07 6.53 29.02
N VAL A 16 -10.12 6.74 29.94
CA VAL A 16 -9.25 7.95 29.93
C VAL A 16 -8.34 8.04 28.70
N ASN A 17 -8.20 6.94 27.95
CA ASN A 17 -7.43 6.88 26.72
C ASN A 17 -8.33 6.83 25.47
N GLU A 18 -9.58 7.26 25.60
CA GLU A 18 -10.49 7.35 24.47
C GLU A 18 -9.93 8.29 23.39
N LYS A 19 -9.94 7.82 22.15
CA LYS A 19 -9.48 8.60 21.01
C LYS A 19 -10.40 8.37 19.82
N VAL A 20 -11.11 9.42 19.41
CA VAL A 20 -11.78 9.45 18.11
C VAL A 20 -10.70 9.61 17.05
N ALA A 21 -10.49 8.59 16.24
CA ALA A 21 -9.41 8.54 15.26
C ALA A 21 -9.90 8.79 13.83
N LEU A 22 -11.15 8.45 13.54
CA LEU A 22 -11.87 8.78 12.30
C LEU A 22 -13.28 9.19 12.67
N GLU A 23 -13.78 10.24 12.04
CA GLU A 23 -15.13 10.73 12.28
C GLU A 23 -15.81 11.08 10.96
N ASN A 24 -16.79 10.25 10.60
CA ASN A 24 -17.66 10.42 9.44
C ASN A 24 -16.92 10.65 8.11
N VAL A 25 -15.82 9.88 7.91
CA VAL A 25 -14.98 10.00 6.72
C VAL A 25 -15.71 9.45 5.50
N ASN A 26 -15.77 10.28 4.47
CA ASN A 26 -16.29 9.92 3.16
C ASN A 26 -15.19 10.14 2.12
N LEU A 27 -14.97 9.16 1.25
CA LEU A 27 -13.97 9.22 0.18
C LEU A 27 -14.42 8.34 -0.98
N HIS A 28 -14.34 8.89 -2.17
CA HIS A 28 -14.50 8.14 -3.40
C HIS A 28 -13.23 8.26 -4.25
N LEU A 29 -12.72 7.14 -4.74
CA LEU A 29 -11.64 7.10 -5.74
C LEU A 29 -12.12 6.35 -6.97
N ASP A 30 -11.96 6.94 -8.13
CA ASP A 30 -12.20 6.28 -9.40
C ASP A 30 -11.07 5.30 -9.75
N ASP A 31 -11.32 4.41 -10.70
CA ASP A 31 -10.29 3.51 -11.20
C ASP A 31 -9.17 4.31 -11.87
N GLY A 32 -7.93 4.04 -11.47
CA GLY A 32 -6.76 4.75 -11.96
C GLY A 32 -6.43 6.04 -11.22
N ASP A 33 -7.23 6.47 -10.24
CA ASP A 33 -6.87 7.59 -9.39
C ASP A 33 -5.60 7.29 -8.61
N PHE A 34 -4.68 8.25 -8.63
CA PHE A 34 -3.53 8.28 -7.72
C PHE A 34 -3.70 9.47 -6.77
N ALA A 35 -4.27 9.22 -5.60
CA ALA A 35 -4.49 10.24 -4.58
C ALA A 35 -3.39 10.22 -3.52
N THR A 36 -2.95 11.40 -3.11
CA THR A 36 -2.01 11.58 -1.98
C THR A 36 -2.78 12.07 -0.75
N ILE A 37 -2.34 11.64 0.44
CA ILE A 37 -2.90 12.11 1.72
C ILE A 37 -1.80 12.79 2.53
N VAL A 38 -2.06 14.02 2.94
CA VAL A 38 -1.23 14.79 3.87
C VAL A 38 -2.00 15.09 5.16
N GLY A 39 -1.31 15.57 6.17
CA GLY A 39 -1.86 15.97 7.47
C GLY A 39 -0.89 15.74 8.61
N SER A 40 -1.17 16.32 9.76
CA SER A 40 -0.34 16.22 10.97
C SER A 40 -0.25 14.78 11.51
N ASN A 41 0.72 14.55 12.40
CA ASN A 41 0.77 13.28 13.14
C ASN A 41 -0.49 13.18 14.03
N GLY A 42 -1.16 12.04 13.95
CA GLY A 42 -2.43 11.84 14.67
C GLY A 42 -3.68 12.31 13.94
N ALA A 43 -3.58 12.89 12.73
CA ALA A 43 -4.73 13.31 11.93
C ALA A 43 -5.67 12.17 11.47
N GLY A 44 -5.27 10.89 11.63
CA GLY A 44 -6.09 9.73 11.26
C GLY A 44 -5.64 9.01 10.00
N LYS A 45 -4.58 9.47 9.29
CA LYS A 45 -4.12 8.91 8.00
C LYS A 45 -3.87 7.40 8.04
N SER A 46 -2.97 6.93 8.93
CA SER A 46 -2.68 5.50 9.05
C SER A 46 -3.88 4.72 9.61
N THR A 47 -4.74 5.35 10.42
CA THR A 47 -6.00 4.74 10.86
C THR A 47 -6.94 4.50 9.68
N LEU A 48 -7.04 5.46 8.75
CA LEU A 48 -7.82 5.29 7.52
C LEU A 48 -7.27 4.13 6.67
N PHE A 49 -5.94 4.07 6.48
CA PHE A 49 -5.30 2.95 5.77
C PHE A 49 -5.58 1.61 6.43
N ASN A 50 -5.49 1.53 7.75
CA ASN A 50 -5.75 0.32 8.51
C ASN A 50 -7.22 -0.11 8.41
N ALA A 51 -8.17 0.86 8.41
CA ALA A 51 -9.58 0.59 8.17
C ALA A 51 -9.82 0.01 6.76
N ILE A 52 -9.23 0.60 5.71
CA ILE A 52 -9.32 0.11 4.33
C ILE A 52 -8.68 -1.28 4.19
N ALA A 53 -7.51 -1.49 4.78
CA ALA A 53 -6.79 -2.76 4.73
C ALA A 53 -7.46 -3.87 5.56
N GLY A 54 -8.33 -3.51 6.53
CA GLY A 54 -9.04 -4.47 7.38
C GLY A 54 -8.25 -4.95 8.60
N GLU A 55 -7.26 -4.17 9.08
CA GLU A 55 -6.58 -4.44 10.35
C GLU A 55 -7.55 -4.37 11.55
N PHE A 56 -8.61 -3.61 11.41
CA PHE A 56 -9.76 -3.56 12.32
C PHE A 56 -11.03 -3.25 11.55
N ILE A 57 -12.18 -3.48 12.17
CA ILE A 57 -13.49 -3.12 11.63
C ILE A 57 -13.81 -1.70 12.12
N ALA A 58 -14.28 -0.82 11.22
CA ALA A 58 -14.79 0.51 11.57
C ALA A 58 -16.03 0.36 12.48
N ASP A 59 -16.25 1.35 13.35
CA ASP A 59 -17.41 1.32 14.27
C ASP A 59 -18.71 1.62 13.52
N THR A 60 -18.62 2.49 12.48
CA THR A 60 -19.75 2.81 11.59
C THR A 60 -19.27 2.93 10.15
N GLY A 61 -20.21 2.95 9.21
CA GLY A 61 -19.98 3.18 7.79
C GLY A 61 -19.75 1.92 6.98
N THR A 62 -19.49 2.11 5.69
CA THR A 62 -19.28 1.03 4.72
C THR A 62 -18.06 1.30 3.87
N ILE A 63 -17.34 0.23 3.51
CA ILE A 63 -16.20 0.24 2.60
C ILE A 63 -16.52 -0.68 1.44
N THR A 64 -16.54 -0.13 0.21
CA THR A 64 -16.69 -0.93 -1.00
C THR A 64 -15.45 -0.78 -1.88
N LEU A 65 -15.00 -1.88 -2.45
CA LEU A 65 -13.90 -1.93 -3.41
C LEU A 65 -14.35 -2.66 -4.67
N ASP A 66 -14.27 -1.99 -5.80
CA ASP A 66 -14.67 -2.52 -7.10
C ASP A 66 -16.13 -3.05 -7.07
N GLY A 67 -17.03 -2.27 -6.44
CA GLY A 67 -18.44 -2.59 -6.27
C GLY A 67 -18.75 -3.68 -5.22
N ARG A 68 -17.74 -4.27 -4.61
CA ARG A 68 -17.90 -5.29 -3.57
C ARG A 68 -17.80 -4.68 -2.18
N ASP A 69 -18.78 -4.95 -1.33
CA ASP A 69 -18.68 -4.61 0.09
C ASP A 69 -17.60 -5.46 0.78
N ILE A 70 -16.62 -4.77 1.37
CA ILE A 70 -15.51 -5.36 2.11
C ILE A 70 -15.51 -4.95 3.59
N THR A 71 -16.54 -4.25 4.07
CA THR A 71 -16.63 -3.64 5.40
C THR A 71 -16.27 -4.61 6.52
N PHE A 72 -16.80 -5.84 6.46
CA PHE A 72 -16.57 -6.87 7.49
C PHE A 72 -15.59 -7.97 7.05
N LEU A 73 -14.92 -7.80 5.89
CA LEU A 73 -13.91 -8.77 5.48
C LEU A 73 -12.62 -8.56 6.28
N PRO A 74 -12.03 -9.63 6.84
CA PRO A 74 -10.74 -9.54 7.51
C PRO A 74 -9.60 -9.26 6.51
N ASP A 75 -8.48 -8.75 7.03
CA ASP A 75 -7.29 -8.31 6.29
C ASP A 75 -6.77 -9.34 5.27
N PHE A 76 -6.66 -10.63 5.67
CA PHE A 76 -6.18 -11.70 4.77
C PHE A 76 -7.09 -11.93 3.56
N LYS A 77 -8.38 -11.61 3.64
CA LYS A 77 -9.30 -11.66 2.50
C LYS A 77 -9.16 -10.43 1.62
N ARG A 78 -8.98 -9.24 2.23
CA ARG A 78 -8.77 -7.98 1.50
C ARG A 78 -7.41 -7.95 0.81
N SER A 79 -6.37 -8.56 1.39
CA SER A 79 -5.01 -8.59 0.84
C SER A 79 -4.89 -9.29 -0.52
N LYS A 80 -5.93 -9.99 -0.99
CA LYS A 80 -6.00 -10.51 -2.35
C LYS A 80 -6.25 -9.43 -3.40
N ALA A 81 -6.93 -8.35 -3.00
CA ALA A 81 -7.30 -7.24 -3.89
C ALA A 81 -6.57 -5.93 -3.54
N ILE A 82 -6.01 -5.82 -2.34
CA ILE A 82 -5.32 -4.63 -1.84
C ILE A 82 -3.82 -4.95 -1.70
N GLY A 83 -3.00 -4.27 -2.49
CA GLY A 83 -1.55 -4.21 -2.28
C GLY A 83 -1.23 -3.19 -1.20
N ARG A 84 -0.29 -3.48 -0.31
CA ARG A 84 0.08 -2.56 0.76
C ARG A 84 1.58 -2.50 0.97
N MET A 85 2.10 -1.28 1.07
CA MET A 85 3.43 -0.98 1.58
C MET A 85 3.34 -0.29 2.94
N PHE A 86 4.27 -0.62 3.81
CA PHE A 86 4.38 -0.06 5.15
C PHE A 86 5.55 0.94 5.20
N GLN A 87 5.50 1.84 6.15
CA GLN A 87 6.60 2.76 6.45
C GLN A 87 7.91 1.99 6.76
N ASP A 88 7.81 0.92 7.56
CA ASP A 88 8.93 0.00 7.79
C ASP A 88 8.88 -1.14 6.75
N PRO A 89 9.86 -1.22 5.84
CA PRO A 89 9.90 -2.24 4.80
C PRO A 89 10.07 -3.68 5.35
N LEU A 90 10.49 -3.84 6.61
CA LEU A 90 10.57 -5.16 7.24
C LEU A 90 9.19 -5.75 7.49
N ARG A 91 8.17 -4.93 7.73
CA ARG A 91 6.79 -5.40 7.97
C ARG A 91 6.15 -6.05 6.73
N GLY A 92 6.63 -5.71 5.54
CA GLY A 92 6.14 -6.27 4.27
C GLY A 92 6.89 -7.52 3.81
N THR A 93 7.95 -7.96 4.53
CA THR A 93 8.86 -9.02 4.09
C THR A 93 9.11 -10.05 5.19
N ALA A 94 9.57 -11.24 4.79
CA ALA A 94 10.16 -12.24 5.68
C ALA A 94 11.70 -12.16 5.55
N PRO A 95 12.43 -11.43 6.43
CA PRO A 95 13.84 -11.07 6.23
C PRO A 95 14.79 -12.27 6.19
N HIS A 96 14.44 -13.37 6.83
CA HIS A 96 15.24 -14.60 6.84
C HIS A 96 15.01 -15.49 5.60
N MET A 97 13.96 -15.23 4.83
CA MET A 97 13.66 -15.93 3.59
C MET A 97 14.35 -15.23 2.42
N THR A 98 14.58 -15.98 1.36
CA THR A 98 15.19 -15.49 0.12
C THR A 98 14.24 -14.55 -0.63
N ILE A 99 14.77 -13.82 -1.61
CA ILE A 99 13.98 -12.95 -2.50
C ILE A 99 12.92 -13.79 -3.22
N GLU A 100 13.29 -14.95 -3.81
CA GLU A 100 12.33 -15.80 -4.52
C GLU A 100 11.23 -16.36 -3.61
N GLU A 101 11.54 -16.69 -2.36
CA GLU A 101 10.54 -17.16 -1.40
C GLU A 101 9.57 -16.06 -0.98
N ASN A 102 10.05 -14.83 -0.77
CA ASN A 102 9.20 -13.68 -0.50
C ASN A 102 8.26 -13.38 -1.68
N LEU A 103 8.76 -13.41 -2.92
CA LEU A 103 7.95 -13.24 -4.12
C LEU A 103 6.92 -14.36 -4.28
N ALA A 104 7.30 -15.61 -3.99
CA ALA A 104 6.38 -16.74 -4.03
C ALA A 104 5.23 -16.59 -3.03
N LEU A 105 5.52 -16.15 -1.80
CA LEU A 105 4.48 -15.88 -0.80
C LEU A 105 3.53 -14.77 -1.26
N ALA A 106 4.06 -13.69 -1.82
CA ALA A 106 3.25 -12.59 -2.35
C ALA A 106 2.37 -13.06 -3.52
N PHE A 107 2.93 -13.83 -4.44
CA PHE A 107 2.23 -14.40 -5.58
C PHE A 107 1.09 -15.34 -5.16
N LEU A 108 1.36 -16.27 -4.24
CA LEU A 108 0.36 -17.20 -3.72
C LEU A 108 -0.80 -16.47 -3.01
N ARG A 109 -0.48 -15.46 -2.20
CA ARG A 109 -1.48 -14.64 -1.52
C ARG A 109 -2.46 -13.99 -2.48
N ALA A 110 -1.94 -13.36 -3.54
CA ALA A 110 -2.72 -12.56 -4.48
C ALA A 110 -3.42 -13.41 -5.55
N SER A 111 -2.78 -14.48 -6.05
CA SER A 111 -3.35 -15.37 -7.09
C SER A 111 -4.47 -16.27 -6.58
N GLY A 112 -4.59 -16.45 -5.26
CA GLY A 112 -5.58 -17.35 -4.66
C GLY A 112 -5.29 -18.85 -4.86
N HIS A 113 -4.16 -19.20 -5.47
CA HIS A 113 -3.72 -20.58 -5.63
C HIS A 113 -3.08 -21.07 -4.31
N THR A 114 -3.90 -21.58 -3.41
CA THR A 114 -3.48 -22.08 -2.10
C THR A 114 -3.26 -23.59 -2.14
N SER A 115 -2.23 -24.05 -2.82
CA SER A 115 -1.70 -25.39 -2.54
C SER A 115 -0.61 -25.26 -1.48
N ALA A 116 -0.85 -25.82 -0.29
CA ALA A 116 0.12 -25.85 0.80
C ALA A 116 1.44 -26.59 0.42
N PHE A 117 1.48 -27.25 -0.73
CA PHE A 117 2.61 -28.02 -1.27
C PHE A 117 3.14 -27.46 -2.61
N SER A 118 2.72 -26.25 -3.03
CA SER A 118 3.23 -25.70 -4.28
C SER A 118 4.69 -25.30 -4.12
N ARG A 119 5.58 -26.03 -4.79
CA ARG A 119 6.99 -25.63 -4.94
C ARG A 119 7.07 -24.51 -5.98
N ILE A 120 8.00 -23.58 -5.78
CA ILE A 120 8.33 -22.56 -6.79
C ILE A 120 8.74 -23.28 -8.07
N SER A 121 7.93 -23.17 -9.11
CA SER A 121 8.20 -23.81 -10.41
C SER A 121 9.31 -23.06 -11.16
N LYS A 122 9.84 -23.68 -12.23
CA LYS A 122 10.78 -23.00 -13.13
C LYS A 122 10.14 -21.77 -13.77
N LYS A 123 8.87 -21.88 -14.16
CA LYS A 123 8.09 -20.77 -14.76
C LYS A 123 7.90 -19.61 -13.77
N ASP A 124 7.68 -19.90 -12.49
CA ASP A 124 7.56 -18.85 -11.46
C ASP A 124 8.89 -18.12 -11.29
N ARG A 125 10.02 -18.84 -11.29
CA ARG A 125 11.36 -18.22 -11.20
C ARG A 125 11.68 -17.35 -12.41
N GLU A 126 11.32 -17.79 -13.61
CA GLU A 126 11.49 -17.01 -14.84
C GLU A 126 10.65 -15.71 -14.76
N LEU A 127 9.39 -15.80 -14.33
CA LEU A 127 8.54 -14.63 -14.08
C LEU A 127 9.15 -13.68 -13.02
N PHE A 128 9.63 -14.22 -11.91
CA PHE A 128 10.21 -13.42 -10.84
C PHE A 128 11.50 -12.72 -11.31
N ALA A 129 12.36 -13.42 -12.07
CA ALA A 129 13.57 -12.85 -12.64
C ALA A 129 13.25 -11.69 -13.61
N GLU A 130 12.28 -11.88 -14.50
CA GLU A 130 11.80 -10.83 -15.41
C GLU A 130 11.32 -9.59 -14.65
N LYS A 131 10.46 -9.79 -13.65
CA LYS A 131 9.91 -8.67 -12.86
C LYS A 131 10.97 -7.97 -12.02
N LEU A 132 11.93 -8.71 -11.45
CA LEU A 132 13.07 -8.15 -10.73
C LEU A 132 14.00 -7.34 -11.64
N SER A 133 14.29 -7.84 -12.83
CA SER A 133 15.12 -7.15 -13.82
C SER A 133 14.53 -5.80 -14.22
N ALA A 134 13.19 -5.69 -14.29
CA ALA A 134 12.50 -4.43 -14.58
C ALA A 134 12.72 -3.33 -13.50
N LEU A 135 13.14 -3.72 -12.28
CA LEU A 135 13.51 -2.78 -11.22
C LEU A 135 14.88 -2.12 -11.45
N GLY A 136 15.76 -2.72 -12.27
CA GLY A 136 17.11 -2.22 -12.56
C GLY A 136 18.06 -2.22 -11.36
N LEU A 137 17.88 -3.13 -10.39
CA LEU A 137 18.63 -3.19 -9.13
C LEU A 137 19.54 -4.41 -9.00
N GLY A 138 19.63 -5.27 -10.03
CA GLY A 138 20.43 -6.50 -10.05
C GLY A 138 19.95 -7.54 -9.04
N LEU A 139 18.66 -7.52 -8.68
CA LEU A 139 18.07 -8.48 -7.73
C LEU A 139 17.76 -9.82 -8.39
N GLU A 140 17.57 -9.85 -9.69
CA GLU A 140 17.35 -11.03 -10.52
C GLU A 140 18.50 -12.04 -10.42
N ASP A 141 19.74 -11.57 -10.26
CA ASP A 141 20.93 -12.41 -10.11
C ASP A 141 21.12 -12.91 -8.68
N ARG A 142 20.35 -12.38 -7.74
CA ARG A 142 20.50 -12.64 -6.29
C ARG A 142 19.24 -13.21 -5.63
N MET A 143 18.36 -13.86 -6.40
CA MET A 143 17.08 -14.39 -5.91
C MET A 143 17.19 -15.35 -4.72
N LYS A 144 18.34 -16.01 -4.55
CA LYS A 144 18.65 -16.90 -3.40
C LYS A 144 19.16 -16.16 -2.16
N GLN A 145 19.39 -14.86 -2.24
CA GLN A 145 19.87 -14.08 -1.11
C GLN A 145 18.72 -13.79 -0.13
N PRO A 146 18.95 -13.90 1.20
CA PRO A 146 17.99 -13.45 2.20
C PRO A 146 17.66 -11.95 2.07
N VAL A 147 16.37 -11.60 2.17
CA VAL A 147 15.89 -10.22 2.04
C VAL A 147 16.47 -9.30 3.09
N GLY A 148 16.78 -9.82 4.29
CA GLY A 148 17.41 -9.07 5.37
C GLY A 148 18.78 -8.46 5.01
N LEU A 149 19.47 -8.99 3.98
CA LEU A 149 20.76 -8.49 3.51
C LEU A 149 20.64 -7.40 2.42
N LEU A 150 19.44 -7.04 2.01
CA LEU A 150 19.21 -5.97 1.05
C LEU A 150 19.37 -4.59 1.70
N SER A 151 19.79 -3.60 0.91
CA SER A 151 19.72 -2.19 1.34
C SER A 151 18.26 -1.75 1.55
N GLY A 152 18.05 -0.63 2.24
CA GLY A 152 16.71 -0.09 2.46
C GLY A 152 15.93 0.12 1.16
N GLY A 153 16.57 0.78 0.17
CA GLY A 153 15.95 1.02 -1.13
C GLY A 153 15.66 -0.25 -1.94
N GLN A 154 16.59 -1.21 -1.94
CA GLN A 154 16.39 -2.51 -2.60
C GLN A 154 15.22 -3.27 -1.97
N ARG A 155 15.12 -3.24 -0.63
CA ARG A 155 14.02 -3.89 0.08
C ARG A 155 12.70 -3.19 -0.22
N GLN A 156 12.68 -1.86 -0.28
CA GLN A 156 11.49 -1.09 -0.60
C GLN A 156 11.00 -1.35 -2.03
N ALA A 157 11.92 -1.38 -3.00
CA ALA A 157 11.60 -1.74 -4.38
C ALA A 157 11.07 -3.19 -4.49
N LEU A 158 11.68 -4.13 -3.75
CA LEU A 158 11.17 -5.51 -3.68
C LEU A 158 9.76 -5.55 -3.06
N THR A 159 9.51 -4.81 -1.98
CA THR A 159 8.18 -4.76 -1.34
C THR A 159 7.13 -4.18 -2.28
N LEU A 160 7.48 -3.14 -3.06
CA LEU A 160 6.62 -2.57 -4.10
C LEU A 160 6.29 -3.62 -5.17
N LEU A 161 7.31 -4.35 -5.66
CA LEU A 161 7.09 -5.44 -6.60
C LEU A 161 6.19 -6.52 -6.00
N MET A 162 6.41 -6.93 -4.75
CA MET A 162 5.57 -7.92 -4.06
C MET A 162 4.10 -7.47 -3.94
N ALA A 163 3.87 -6.17 -3.69
CA ALA A 163 2.53 -5.61 -3.59
C ALA A 163 1.81 -5.52 -4.95
N THR A 164 2.55 -5.51 -6.06
CA THR A 164 2.05 -5.31 -7.43
C THR A 164 2.30 -6.49 -8.36
N LEU A 165 2.91 -7.57 -7.88
CA LEU A 165 3.25 -8.77 -8.67
C LEU A 165 2.01 -9.41 -9.32
N VAL A 166 0.91 -9.42 -8.62
CA VAL A 166 -0.43 -9.60 -9.16
C VAL A 166 -1.13 -8.26 -9.02
N THR A 167 -1.59 -7.69 -10.11
CA THR A 167 -2.19 -6.35 -10.17
C THR A 167 -3.30 -6.20 -9.12
N PRO A 168 -3.11 -5.39 -8.07
CA PRO A 168 -4.13 -5.16 -7.07
C PRO A 168 -5.22 -4.22 -7.61
N LYS A 169 -6.41 -4.24 -7.00
CA LYS A 169 -7.47 -3.26 -7.27
C LYS A 169 -7.20 -1.91 -6.60
N LEU A 170 -6.45 -1.92 -5.51
CA LEU A 170 -6.03 -0.75 -4.76
C LEU A 170 -4.62 -0.95 -4.24
N LEU A 171 -3.77 0.05 -4.38
CA LEU A 171 -2.43 0.10 -3.79
C LEU A 171 -2.40 1.14 -2.67
N LEU A 172 -2.04 0.72 -1.46
CA LEU A 172 -1.86 1.57 -0.30
C LEU A 172 -0.37 1.75 0.00
N LEU A 173 0.11 2.99 -0.02
CA LEU A 173 1.52 3.36 0.20
C LEU A 173 1.62 4.23 1.47
N ASP A 174 2.09 3.65 2.58
CA ASP A 174 2.18 4.36 3.87
C ASP A 174 3.61 4.84 4.08
N GLU A 175 3.88 6.13 3.74
CA GLU A 175 5.18 6.81 3.93
C GLU A 175 6.39 5.96 3.48
N HIS A 176 6.23 5.24 2.42
CA HIS A 176 7.14 4.15 1.99
C HIS A 176 8.55 4.59 1.61
N THR A 177 8.85 5.90 1.60
CA THR A 177 10.19 6.45 1.34
C THR A 177 10.80 7.18 2.54
N ALA A 178 10.05 7.36 3.64
CA ALA A 178 10.46 8.20 4.76
C ALA A 178 11.74 7.72 5.48
N ALA A 179 12.03 6.42 5.45
CA ALA A 179 13.21 5.84 6.09
C ALA A 179 14.44 5.73 5.16
N LEU A 180 14.36 6.29 3.94
CA LEU A 180 15.42 6.24 2.93
C LEU A 180 16.21 7.55 2.86
N ASP A 181 17.47 7.48 2.43
CA ASP A 181 18.19 8.68 2.02
C ASP A 181 17.54 9.33 0.79
N PRO A 182 17.71 10.65 0.59
CA PRO A 182 16.99 11.39 -0.46
C PRO A 182 17.15 10.79 -1.87
N GLY A 183 18.39 10.45 -2.25
CA GLY A 183 18.67 9.93 -3.59
C GLY A 183 18.08 8.52 -3.83
N THR A 184 17.93 7.73 -2.77
CA THR A 184 17.25 6.42 -2.84
C THR A 184 15.74 6.60 -2.82
N ALA A 185 15.23 7.55 -2.02
CA ALA A 185 13.81 7.88 -1.98
C ALA A 185 13.28 8.29 -3.36
N ASP A 186 14.00 9.19 -4.06
CA ASP A 186 13.64 9.65 -5.41
C ASP A 186 13.54 8.46 -6.40
N LYS A 187 14.50 7.54 -6.36
CA LYS A 187 14.47 6.35 -7.23
C LYS A 187 13.27 5.45 -6.95
N VAL A 188 12.92 5.27 -5.68
CA VAL A 188 11.75 4.46 -5.29
C VAL A 188 10.46 5.16 -5.69
N LEU A 189 10.37 6.49 -5.57
CA LEU A 189 9.22 7.27 -6.02
C LEU A 189 9.04 7.19 -7.54
N GLU A 190 10.11 7.34 -8.33
CA GLU A 190 10.06 7.19 -9.79
C GLU A 190 9.62 5.78 -10.20
N LEU A 191 10.13 4.75 -9.51
CA LEU A 191 9.69 3.37 -9.72
C LEU A 191 8.20 3.20 -9.38
N THR A 192 7.74 3.82 -8.30
CA THR A 192 6.32 3.81 -7.89
C THR A 192 5.44 4.45 -8.96
N LYS A 193 5.81 5.66 -9.45
CA LYS A 193 5.10 6.32 -10.56
C LYS A 193 5.00 5.44 -11.79
N LYS A 194 6.13 4.85 -12.20
CA LYS A 194 6.20 3.96 -13.36
C LYS A 194 5.25 2.78 -13.21
N ILE A 195 5.32 2.05 -12.10
CA ILE A 195 4.49 0.85 -11.86
C ILE A 195 3.01 1.22 -11.80
N VAL A 196 2.64 2.31 -11.12
CA VAL A 196 1.24 2.77 -11.04
C VAL A 196 0.72 3.13 -12.42
N ALA A 197 1.49 3.89 -13.23
CA ALA A 197 1.08 4.31 -14.56
C ALA A 197 0.98 3.14 -15.55
N GLU A 198 1.98 2.26 -15.59
CA GLU A 198 2.02 1.12 -16.52
C GLU A 198 0.88 0.11 -16.27
N ASN A 199 0.44 -0.03 -15.03
CA ASN A 199 -0.61 -0.97 -14.66
C ASN A 199 -1.97 -0.30 -14.40
N HIS A 200 -2.10 1.01 -14.61
CA HIS A 200 -3.32 1.79 -14.35
C HIS A 200 -3.89 1.54 -12.94
N LEU A 201 -3.02 1.53 -11.93
CA LEU A 201 -3.40 1.21 -10.56
C LEU A 201 -4.14 2.37 -9.90
N THR A 202 -5.24 2.06 -9.22
CA THR A 202 -5.80 2.98 -8.22
C THR A 202 -4.87 2.97 -7.01
N CYS A 203 -4.37 4.14 -6.62
CA CYS A 203 -3.35 4.28 -5.58
C CYS A 203 -3.74 5.33 -4.55
N LEU A 204 -3.55 5.02 -3.28
CA LEU A 204 -3.66 5.97 -2.18
C LEU A 204 -2.34 5.99 -1.43
N MET A 205 -1.71 7.17 -1.30
CA MET A 205 -0.38 7.32 -0.74
C MET A 205 -0.37 8.34 0.39
N ILE A 206 0.10 7.95 1.57
CA ILE A 206 0.42 8.89 2.65
C ILE A 206 1.83 9.41 2.44
N THR A 207 2.00 10.72 2.52
CA THR A 207 3.30 11.39 2.52
C THR A 207 3.32 12.60 3.47
N HIS A 208 4.49 12.89 4.04
CA HIS A 208 4.76 14.12 4.79
C HIS A 208 5.43 15.19 3.93
N ASN A 209 5.86 14.83 2.72
CA ASN A 209 6.48 15.75 1.79
C ASN A 209 5.40 16.44 0.94
N MET A 210 5.21 17.75 1.14
CA MET A 210 4.22 18.54 0.40
C MET A 210 4.52 18.60 -1.10
N HIS A 211 5.81 18.61 -1.48
CA HIS A 211 6.18 18.56 -2.90
C HIS A 211 5.70 17.26 -3.54
N ASP A 212 5.97 16.13 -2.91
CA ASP A 212 5.50 14.83 -3.40
C ASP A 212 3.97 14.77 -3.42
N ALA A 213 3.32 15.31 -2.40
CA ALA A 213 1.86 15.34 -2.32
C ALA A 213 1.23 16.08 -3.49
N LEU A 214 1.85 17.16 -3.96
CA LEU A 214 1.34 18.00 -5.07
C LEU A 214 1.84 17.55 -6.45
N THR A 215 2.91 16.77 -6.54
CA THR A 215 3.49 16.36 -7.84
C THR A 215 3.19 14.91 -8.21
N LEU A 216 2.85 14.07 -7.20
CA LEU A 216 2.49 12.67 -7.43
C LEU A 216 0.98 12.51 -7.61
N GLY A 217 0.61 11.74 -8.60
CA GLY A 217 -0.80 11.43 -8.87
C GLY A 217 -1.61 12.60 -9.43
N ASN A 218 -2.92 12.52 -9.28
CA ASN A 218 -3.91 13.47 -9.84
C ASN A 218 -4.81 14.12 -8.78
N ARG A 219 -4.69 13.73 -7.49
CA ARG A 219 -5.55 14.20 -6.39
C ARG A 219 -4.78 14.32 -5.09
N THR A 220 -5.07 15.34 -4.29
CA THR A 220 -4.46 15.55 -2.97
C THR A 220 -5.55 15.75 -1.93
N LEU A 221 -5.47 14.95 -0.88
CA LEU A 221 -6.35 14.98 0.28
C LEU A 221 -5.59 15.52 1.49
N MET A 222 -6.25 16.32 2.32
CA MET A 222 -5.71 16.72 3.62
C MET A 222 -6.59 16.18 4.73
N MET A 223 -5.98 15.49 5.69
CA MET A 223 -6.67 15.02 6.88
C MET A 223 -6.28 15.85 8.09
N ASP A 224 -7.25 16.15 8.91
CA ASP A 224 -7.08 16.76 10.23
C ASP A 224 -8.13 16.24 11.22
N HIS A 225 -7.70 15.90 12.44
CA HIS A 225 -8.56 15.40 13.52
C HIS A 225 -9.59 14.33 13.09
N GLY A 226 -9.19 13.38 12.26
CA GLY A 226 -10.04 12.27 11.82
C GLY A 226 -10.99 12.60 10.67
N HIS A 227 -10.90 13.78 10.08
CA HIS A 227 -11.71 14.23 8.94
C HIS A 227 -10.86 14.47 7.69
N ILE A 228 -11.45 14.35 6.50
CA ILE A 228 -10.90 14.92 5.27
C ILE A 228 -11.37 16.38 5.21
N VAL A 229 -10.41 17.31 5.34
CA VAL A 229 -10.70 18.76 5.39
C VAL A 229 -10.44 19.47 4.07
N LEU A 230 -9.67 18.84 3.17
CA LEU A 230 -9.41 19.34 1.83
C LEU A 230 -9.34 18.16 0.86
N ASP A 231 -9.88 18.37 -0.32
CA ASP A 231 -9.87 17.41 -1.42
C ASP A 231 -9.77 18.20 -2.73
N ILE A 232 -8.60 18.17 -3.35
CA ILE A 232 -8.29 18.95 -4.55
C ILE A 232 -7.77 18.07 -5.66
N SER A 233 -8.17 18.38 -6.90
CA SER A 233 -7.76 17.68 -8.11
C SER A 233 -7.65 18.63 -9.30
N GLY A 234 -6.96 18.22 -10.37
CA GLY A 234 -6.83 19.03 -11.58
C GLY A 234 -6.16 20.38 -11.36
N GLU A 235 -6.79 21.47 -11.83
CA GLU A 235 -6.26 22.83 -11.78
C GLU A 235 -6.23 23.44 -10.37
N GLU A 236 -6.94 22.84 -9.40
CA GLU A 236 -6.96 23.31 -8.02
C GLU A 236 -5.73 22.85 -7.21
N ARG A 237 -4.90 22.00 -7.79
CA ARG A 237 -3.80 21.31 -7.12
C ARG A 237 -2.41 21.98 -7.24
#